data_57d5551f626b5d92c572b779f37e20a5
#
_entry.id   57d5551f626b5d92c572b779f37e20a5
#
_cell.length_a   1.000
_cell.length_b   1.000
_cell.length_c   1.000
_cell.angle_alpha   90.00
_cell.angle_beta   90.00
_cell.angle_gamma   90.00
#
_symmetry.space_group_name_H-M   'P 1'
#
loop_
_entity.id
_entity.type
_entity.pdbx_description
1 polymer ?
#
loop_
_entity_poly.entity_id
_entity_poly.type
_entity_poly.pdbx_seq_one_letter_code
_entity_poly.pdbx_strand_id
1 'polypeptide(L)'
;EITTRLVGSEMCIRDRFCWIVDFPMYEIGEESGELEFCHNPFSMPNGGLEILEKAERGEVDPLDIYAYQYDLVCNGVELSSGAVRNHDPEIMVKAFELVRLGEDDVKAKFPAMYNAFCYGAPPHAGIAPGVDRMVMLLAGEDCIREIIPFPMNKNAQDVMMGAPGTVEPHQLEELHIAVVGDTEPDTEA
;
A
#
# COMPACT_ATOMS: atom_id res chain seq x y z
N GLU A 1 20.74 10.04 -20.58
CA GLU A 1 20.27 9.05 -21.60
C GLU A 1 20.87 7.70 -21.25
N ILE A 2 20.09 6.82 -20.65
CA ILE A 2 20.49 5.42 -20.48
C ILE A 2 19.98 4.68 -21.72
N THR A 3 20.85 4.56 -22.71
CA THR A 3 20.60 3.68 -23.87
C THR A 3 20.95 2.26 -23.48
N THR A 4 20.06 1.53 -22.84
CA THR A 4 20.16 0.08 -22.76
C THR A 4 19.65 -0.51 -24.06
N ARG A 5 20.57 -0.89 -24.92
CA ARG A 5 20.30 -1.62 -26.13
C ARG A 5 19.96 -3.07 -25.78
N LEU A 6 18.70 -3.35 -25.53
CA LEU A 6 18.19 -4.72 -25.60
C LEU A 6 18.07 -5.08 -27.06
N VAL A 7 18.89 -6.04 -27.47
CA VAL A 7 19.02 -6.50 -28.86
C VAL A 7 17.67 -7.09 -29.31
N GLY A 8 16.99 -6.40 -30.23
CA GLY A 8 15.99 -7.02 -31.09
C GLY A 8 14.54 -6.58 -30.97
N SER A 9 14.16 -5.56 -30.19
CA SER A 9 12.79 -5.05 -30.27
C SER A 9 12.74 -3.53 -30.44
N GLU A 10 11.94 -3.07 -31.40
CA GLU A 10 11.59 -1.66 -31.56
C GLU A 10 10.85 -1.08 -30.33
N MET A 11 10.47 -1.91 -29.36
CA MET A 11 9.77 -1.56 -28.13
C MET A 11 10.61 -0.67 -27.21
N CYS A 12 11.93 -0.93 -27.12
CA CYS A 12 12.82 -0.16 -26.22
C CYS A 12 13.00 1.31 -26.60
N ILE A 13 12.63 1.71 -27.80
CA ILE A 13 12.75 3.11 -28.28
C ILE A 13 11.55 3.97 -27.89
N ARG A 14 10.46 3.35 -27.41
CA ARG A 14 9.19 4.02 -27.09
C ARG A 14 8.87 4.09 -25.61
N ASP A 15 9.58 3.35 -24.76
CA ASP A 15 9.31 3.31 -23.33
C ASP A 15 9.63 4.66 -22.67
N ARG A 16 8.66 5.14 -21.89
CA ARG A 16 8.75 6.41 -21.17
C ARG A 16 8.67 6.15 -19.69
N PHE A 17 9.78 6.41 -19.02
CA PHE A 17 9.88 6.32 -17.58
C PHE A 17 9.70 7.68 -16.93
N CYS A 18 9.03 7.73 -15.80
CA CYS A 18 8.99 8.89 -14.92
C CYS A 18 8.96 8.45 -13.45
N TRP A 19 9.38 9.34 -12.58
CA TRP A 19 9.18 9.23 -11.15
C TRP A 19 8.03 10.15 -10.74
N ILE A 20 7.14 9.61 -9.93
CA ILE A 20 6.17 10.39 -9.15
C ILE A 20 6.75 10.44 -7.74
N VAL A 21 6.84 11.64 -7.16
CA VAL A 21 7.48 11.85 -5.85
C VAL A 21 6.62 12.76 -4.99
N ASP A 22 6.92 12.80 -3.70
CA ASP A 22 6.25 13.68 -2.73
C ASP A 22 4.73 13.51 -2.70
N PHE A 23 4.30 12.32 -2.30
CA PHE A 23 2.88 12.00 -2.15
C PHE A 23 2.29 12.70 -0.91
N PRO A 24 1.02 13.12 -0.94
CA PRO A 24 0.31 13.54 0.26
C PRO A 24 0.40 12.47 1.34
N MET A 25 0.66 12.88 2.58
CA MET A 25 0.73 11.95 3.71
C MET A 25 -0.66 11.61 4.26
N TYR A 26 -1.57 12.56 4.18
CA TYR A 26 -2.93 12.47 4.71
C TYR A 26 -3.98 12.81 3.66
N GLU A 27 -5.16 12.28 3.84
CA GLU A 27 -6.36 12.57 3.05
C GLU A 27 -7.60 12.54 3.94
N ILE A 28 -8.73 12.99 3.42
CA ILE A 28 -10.02 12.80 4.08
C ILE A 28 -10.63 11.52 3.55
N GLY A 29 -10.87 10.55 4.43
CA GLY A 29 -11.50 9.28 4.07
C GLY A 29 -12.87 9.50 3.45
N GLU A 30 -13.13 8.84 2.31
CA GLU A 30 -14.39 9.01 1.58
C GLU A 30 -15.61 8.53 2.40
N GLU A 31 -15.44 7.48 3.18
CA GLU A 31 -16.51 6.89 3.98
C GLU A 31 -16.58 7.49 5.40
N SER A 32 -15.43 7.68 6.03
CA SER A 32 -15.34 8.17 7.41
C SER A 32 -15.53 9.69 7.53
N GLY A 33 -15.13 10.46 6.51
CA GLY A 33 -15.04 11.92 6.55
C GLY A 33 -13.97 12.43 7.52
N GLU A 34 -13.11 11.57 8.03
CA GLU A 34 -12.04 11.88 8.96
C GLU A 34 -10.68 11.91 8.28
N LEU A 35 -9.68 12.51 8.95
CA LEU A 35 -8.30 12.51 8.49
C LEU A 35 -7.72 11.10 8.60
N GLU A 36 -7.19 10.58 7.49
CA GLU A 36 -6.59 9.27 7.36
C GLU A 36 -5.24 9.36 6.65
N PHE A 37 -4.41 8.30 6.75
CA PHE A 37 -3.21 8.20 5.94
C PHE A 37 -3.57 7.88 4.49
N CYS A 38 -2.99 8.65 3.55
CA CYS A 38 -3.26 8.49 2.12
C CYS A 38 -2.74 7.14 1.58
N HIS A 39 -1.47 6.79 1.82
CA HIS A 39 -0.85 5.58 1.29
C HIS A 39 -0.12 4.78 2.37
N ASN A 40 1.13 5.18 2.68
CA ASN A 40 1.98 4.45 3.60
C ASN A 40 2.22 5.26 4.88
N PRO A 41 1.61 4.86 6.02
CA PRO A 41 1.73 5.58 7.28
C PRO A 41 3.15 5.59 7.87
N PHE A 42 4.02 4.71 7.37
CA PHE A 42 5.40 4.56 7.86
C PHE A 42 6.42 5.31 7.00
N SER A 43 5.96 6.18 6.11
CA SER A 43 6.83 7.06 5.33
C SER A 43 7.31 8.23 6.18
N MET A 44 8.51 8.72 5.88
CA MET A 44 9.05 9.91 6.51
C MET A 44 8.34 11.16 5.97
N PRO A 45 7.71 11.99 6.83
CA PRO A 45 7.13 13.25 6.38
C PRO A 45 8.20 14.24 5.93
N ASN A 46 7.91 15.02 4.90
CA ASN A 46 8.75 16.12 4.46
C ASN A 46 8.78 17.19 5.56
N GLY A 47 9.94 17.44 6.13
CA GLY A 47 10.09 18.32 7.29
C GLY A 47 10.14 17.60 8.65
N GLY A 48 10.03 16.26 8.66
CA GLY A 48 10.24 15.44 9.86
C GLY A 48 9.25 15.76 10.99
N LEU A 49 9.75 15.79 12.23
CA LEU A 49 8.92 16.07 13.42
C LEU A 49 8.34 17.48 13.38
N GLU A 50 9.10 18.46 12.94
CA GLU A 50 8.71 19.89 12.99
C GLU A 50 7.41 20.16 12.23
N ILE A 51 7.20 19.55 11.07
CA ILE A 51 5.99 19.77 10.26
C ILE A 51 4.76 19.18 10.95
N LEU A 52 4.90 18.03 11.62
CA LEU A 52 3.82 17.39 12.37
C LEU A 52 3.43 18.22 13.60
N GLU A 53 4.40 18.76 14.32
CA GLU A 53 4.15 19.67 15.44
C GLU A 53 3.47 20.97 14.99
N LYS A 54 3.83 21.51 13.83
CA LYS A 54 3.16 22.69 13.25
C LYS A 54 1.70 22.37 12.92
N ALA A 55 1.43 21.18 12.37
CA ALA A 55 0.08 20.75 12.09
C ALA A 55 -0.75 20.58 13.38
N GLU A 56 -0.18 20.00 14.43
CA GLU A 56 -0.84 19.89 15.73
C GLU A 56 -1.21 21.26 16.31
N ARG A 57 -0.35 22.27 16.14
CA ARG A 57 -0.61 23.65 16.59
C ARG A 57 -1.57 24.42 15.67
N GLY A 58 -2.01 23.80 14.55
CA GLY A 58 -2.86 24.44 13.55
C GLY A 58 -2.15 25.49 12.69
N GLU A 59 -0.83 25.48 12.62
CA GLU A 59 -0.02 26.36 11.79
C GLU A 59 0.07 25.89 10.32
N VAL A 60 -0.15 24.59 10.11
CA VAL A 60 -0.15 23.91 8.79
C VAL A 60 -1.36 22.99 8.74
N ASP A 61 -2.03 22.94 7.59
CA ASP A 61 -3.09 21.97 7.36
C ASP A 61 -2.45 20.57 7.19
N PRO A 62 -2.89 19.53 7.91
CA PRO A 62 -2.41 18.17 7.71
C PRO A 62 -2.48 17.70 6.24
N LEU A 63 -3.45 18.18 5.47
CA LEU A 63 -3.58 17.86 4.04
C LEU A 63 -2.48 18.45 3.16
N ASP A 64 -1.73 19.43 3.66
CA ASP A 64 -0.57 20.04 2.98
C ASP A 64 0.76 19.34 3.35
N ILE A 65 0.71 18.28 4.17
CA ILE A 65 1.89 17.50 4.52
C ILE A 65 2.14 16.43 3.47
N TYR A 66 3.33 16.47 2.88
CA TYR A 66 3.82 15.45 1.96
C TYR A 66 4.77 14.48 2.66
N ALA A 67 4.91 13.29 2.11
CA ALA A 67 5.86 12.28 2.57
C ALA A 67 6.84 11.93 1.45
N TYR A 68 8.05 11.51 1.81
CA TYR A 68 9.08 11.03 0.87
C TYR A 68 8.69 9.64 0.33
N GLN A 69 7.59 9.60 -0.43
CA GLN A 69 7.15 8.45 -1.19
C GLN A 69 7.46 8.65 -2.66
N TYR A 70 7.67 7.57 -3.38
CA TYR A 70 8.02 7.63 -4.79
C TYR A 70 7.58 6.38 -5.53
N ASP A 71 7.10 6.58 -6.77
CA ASP A 71 6.75 5.52 -7.69
C ASP A 71 7.57 5.64 -8.97
N LEU A 72 8.06 4.52 -9.46
CA LEU A 72 8.61 4.39 -10.80
C LEU A 72 7.49 3.96 -11.75
N VAL A 73 7.20 4.79 -12.74
CA VAL A 73 6.15 4.55 -13.73
C VAL A 73 6.78 4.39 -15.11
N CYS A 74 6.29 3.43 -15.87
CA CYS A 74 6.63 3.25 -17.28
C CYS A 74 5.37 3.12 -18.11
N ASN A 75 5.24 3.94 -19.15
CA ASN A 75 4.09 3.93 -20.09
C ASN A 75 2.72 4.06 -19.40
N GLY A 76 2.65 4.76 -18.26
CA GLY A 76 1.44 4.90 -17.48
C GLY A 76 1.16 3.74 -16.50
N VAL A 77 2.05 2.75 -16.44
CA VAL A 77 1.97 1.64 -15.48
C VAL A 77 2.96 1.86 -14.35
N GLU A 78 2.48 1.88 -13.11
CA GLU A 78 3.33 1.85 -11.92
C GLU A 78 4.09 0.54 -11.85
N LEU A 79 5.40 0.61 -12.04
CA LEU A 79 6.30 -0.56 -11.97
C LEU A 79 6.77 -0.87 -10.57
N SER A 80 6.90 0.15 -9.76
CA SER A 80 7.48 0.01 -8.43
C SER A 80 7.06 1.17 -7.56
N SER A 81 6.75 0.89 -6.31
CA SER A 81 6.45 1.86 -5.27
C SER A 81 7.43 1.77 -4.13
N GLY A 82 7.72 2.90 -3.49
CA GLY A 82 8.65 2.97 -2.39
C GLY A 82 8.52 4.20 -1.53
N ALA A 83 9.32 4.25 -0.46
CA ALA A 83 9.41 5.41 0.41
C ALA A 83 10.73 5.44 1.17
N VAL A 84 11.18 6.65 1.53
CA VAL A 84 12.06 6.84 2.67
C VAL A 84 11.23 6.53 3.92
N ARG A 85 11.68 5.58 4.72
CA ARG A 85 10.93 5.10 5.87
C ARG A 85 11.15 5.98 7.09
N ASN A 86 10.10 6.17 7.86
CA ASN A 86 10.28 6.66 9.22
C ASN A 86 11.07 5.62 10.03
N HIS A 87 11.99 6.09 10.84
CA HIS A 87 12.84 5.27 11.72
C HIS A 87 12.91 5.85 13.14
N ASP A 88 12.15 6.92 13.38
CA ASP A 88 12.10 7.64 14.64
C ASP A 88 10.78 7.36 15.34
N PRO A 89 10.80 6.84 16.60
CA PRO A 89 9.56 6.54 17.33
C PRO A 89 8.72 7.77 17.65
N GLU A 90 9.35 8.94 17.86
CA GLU A 90 8.64 10.18 18.16
C GLU A 90 7.87 10.69 16.95
N ILE A 91 8.51 10.67 15.77
CA ILE A 91 7.84 10.98 14.50
C ILE A 91 6.69 10.00 14.23
N MET A 92 6.88 8.70 14.53
CA MET A 92 5.84 7.71 14.37
C MET A 92 4.62 8.02 15.22
N VAL A 93 4.82 8.23 16.51
CA VAL A 93 3.71 8.57 17.43
C VAL A 93 3.01 9.84 16.99
N LYS A 94 3.77 10.91 16.71
CA LYS A 94 3.20 12.20 16.31
C LYS A 94 2.41 12.12 15.00
N ALA A 95 2.88 11.35 14.02
CA ALA A 95 2.15 11.15 12.77
C ALA A 95 0.80 10.43 13.00
N PHE A 96 0.77 9.44 13.89
CA PHE A 96 -0.45 8.70 14.21
C PHE A 96 -1.41 9.51 15.09
N GLU A 97 -0.92 10.39 15.97
CA GLU A 97 -1.78 11.28 16.77
C GLU A 97 -2.64 12.19 15.92
N LEU A 98 -2.16 12.66 14.76
CA LEU A 98 -2.94 13.49 13.85
C LEU A 98 -4.18 12.74 13.30
N VAL A 99 -4.10 11.41 13.15
CA VAL A 99 -5.23 10.56 12.78
C VAL A 99 -5.91 9.91 14.00
N ARG A 100 -5.77 10.52 15.18
CA ARG A 100 -6.42 10.13 16.45
C ARG A 100 -6.01 8.75 16.98
N LEU A 101 -4.83 8.27 16.63
CA LEU A 101 -4.23 7.06 17.18
C LEU A 101 -3.07 7.46 18.09
N GLY A 102 -3.25 7.37 19.38
CA GLY A 102 -2.24 7.76 20.36
C GLY A 102 -1.08 6.76 20.48
N GLU A 103 -0.11 7.10 21.33
CA GLU A 103 1.07 6.27 21.56
C GLU A 103 0.71 4.84 22.01
N ASP A 104 -0.33 4.69 22.86
CA ASP A 104 -0.78 3.38 23.33
C ASP A 104 -1.36 2.53 22.16
N ASP A 105 -2.07 3.16 21.22
CA ASP A 105 -2.54 2.48 20.00
C ASP A 105 -1.38 2.03 19.12
N VAL A 106 -0.37 2.89 18.94
CA VAL A 106 0.83 2.57 18.17
C VAL A 106 1.56 1.39 18.80
N LYS A 107 1.75 1.39 20.13
CA LYS A 107 2.38 0.29 20.87
C LYS A 107 1.57 -1.01 20.80
N ALA A 108 0.26 -0.92 20.84
CA ALA A 108 -0.62 -2.10 20.76
C ALA A 108 -0.69 -2.69 19.36
N LYS A 109 -0.79 -1.83 18.32
CA LYS A 109 -0.96 -2.28 16.94
C LYS A 109 0.38 -2.62 16.26
N PHE A 110 1.46 -1.91 16.59
CA PHE A 110 2.78 -2.03 15.93
C PHE A 110 3.93 -2.22 16.92
N PRO A 111 3.82 -3.13 17.92
CA PRO A 111 4.81 -3.25 19.00
C PRO A 111 6.22 -3.55 18.51
N ALA A 112 6.36 -4.43 17.51
CA ALA A 112 7.65 -4.82 16.99
C ALA A 112 8.39 -3.65 16.31
N MET A 113 7.67 -2.86 15.51
CA MET A 113 8.23 -1.70 14.81
C MET A 113 8.58 -0.57 15.78
N TYR A 114 7.65 -0.22 16.69
CA TYR A 114 7.89 0.79 17.71
C TYR A 114 9.12 0.46 18.56
N ASN A 115 9.22 -0.77 19.06
CA ASN A 115 10.37 -1.21 19.83
C ASN A 115 11.67 -1.15 19.04
N ALA A 116 11.65 -1.58 17.77
CA ALA A 116 12.84 -1.51 16.91
C ALA A 116 13.32 -0.06 16.72
N PHE A 117 12.41 0.89 16.58
CA PHE A 117 12.77 2.31 16.47
C PHE A 117 13.35 2.85 17.79
N CYS A 118 12.80 2.45 18.92
CA CYS A 118 13.34 2.81 20.24
C CYS A 118 14.76 2.26 20.47
N TYR A 119 15.14 1.15 19.85
CA TYR A 119 16.51 0.63 19.87
C TYR A 119 17.47 1.34 18.90
N GLY A 120 16.99 2.26 18.08
CA GLY A 120 17.79 3.06 17.17
C GLY A 120 17.90 2.44 15.78
N ALA A 121 16.78 2.34 15.07
CA ALA A 121 16.78 1.95 13.67
C ALA A 121 17.55 2.95 12.81
N PRO A 122 18.39 2.51 11.85
CA PRO A 122 19.09 3.42 10.95
C PRO A 122 18.12 4.08 9.96
N PRO A 123 18.43 5.28 9.44
CA PRO A 123 17.73 5.81 8.28
C PRO A 123 17.75 4.80 7.13
N HIS A 124 16.60 4.53 6.56
CA HIS A 124 16.46 3.55 5.49
C HIS A 124 15.35 3.93 4.52
N ALA A 125 15.43 3.37 3.32
CA ALA A 125 14.43 3.50 2.28
C ALA A 125 14.23 2.14 1.61
N GLY A 126 13.13 1.97 0.91
CA GLY A 126 12.82 0.74 0.20
C GLY A 126 11.99 1.00 -1.03
N ILE A 127 12.06 0.06 -1.97
CA ILE A 127 11.26 0.04 -3.18
C ILE A 127 10.80 -1.40 -3.45
N ALA A 128 9.57 -1.57 -3.90
CA ALA A 128 8.96 -2.86 -4.19
C ALA A 128 8.63 -2.98 -5.69
N PRO A 129 9.54 -3.58 -6.49
CA PRO A 129 9.29 -3.77 -7.91
C PRO A 129 8.18 -4.81 -8.17
N GLY A 130 7.20 -4.44 -9.00
CA GLY A 130 6.15 -5.33 -9.47
C GLY A 130 6.63 -6.19 -10.64
N VAL A 131 7.12 -7.40 -10.37
CA VAL A 131 7.70 -8.29 -11.41
C VAL A 131 6.69 -8.59 -12.51
N ASP A 132 5.44 -8.89 -12.15
CA ASP A 132 4.38 -9.18 -13.14
C ASP A 132 4.11 -7.97 -14.05
N ARG A 133 4.09 -6.76 -13.51
CA ARG A 133 3.93 -5.54 -14.31
C ARG A 133 5.10 -5.32 -15.26
N MET A 134 6.33 -5.60 -14.81
CA MET A 134 7.52 -5.54 -15.67
C MET A 134 7.43 -6.56 -16.81
N VAL A 135 7.04 -7.81 -16.50
CA VAL A 135 6.86 -8.87 -17.52
C VAL A 135 5.76 -8.50 -18.51
N MET A 136 4.65 -7.93 -18.01
CA MET A 136 3.56 -7.45 -18.87
C MET A 136 4.05 -6.43 -19.91
N LEU A 137 4.80 -5.42 -19.49
CA LEU A 137 5.36 -4.43 -20.40
C LEU A 137 6.39 -5.03 -21.37
N LEU A 138 7.25 -5.93 -20.89
CA LEU A 138 8.24 -6.62 -21.75
C LEU A 138 7.59 -7.55 -22.79
N ALA A 139 6.47 -8.17 -22.43
CA ALA A 139 5.69 -9.01 -23.34
C ALA A 139 4.84 -8.20 -24.33
N GLY A 140 4.65 -6.90 -24.07
CA GLY A 140 3.81 -6.04 -24.88
C GLY A 140 2.32 -6.27 -24.65
N GLU A 141 1.95 -6.76 -23.47
CA GLU A 141 0.58 -7.04 -23.09
C GLU A 141 -0.03 -5.85 -22.32
N ASP A 142 -1.30 -5.61 -22.54
CA ASP A 142 -2.06 -4.52 -21.91
C ASP A 142 -2.77 -4.97 -20.60
N CYS A 143 -2.79 -6.27 -20.35
CA CYS A 143 -3.50 -6.86 -19.21
C CYS A 143 -2.60 -7.83 -18.45
N ILE A 144 -2.47 -7.61 -17.15
CA ILE A 144 -1.65 -8.44 -16.27
C ILE A 144 -2.11 -9.91 -16.22
N ARG A 145 -3.38 -10.18 -16.53
CA ARG A 145 -3.91 -11.55 -16.60
C ARG A 145 -3.32 -12.39 -17.71
N GLU A 146 -2.79 -11.75 -18.77
CA GLU A 146 -2.15 -12.46 -19.88
C GLU A 146 -0.79 -13.05 -19.54
N ILE A 147 -0.17 -12.57 -18.47
CA ILE A 147 1.15 -13.04 -18.03
C ILE A 147 1.12 -13.86 -16.75
N ILE A 148 0.01 -13.83 -16.01
CA ILE A 148 -0.15 -14.63 -14.80
C ILE A 148 -0.72 -15.99 -15.20
N PRO A 149 0.02 -17.11 -14.92
CA PRO A 149 -0.57 -18.45 -15.11
C PRO A 149 -1.71 -18.64 -14.11
N PHE A 150 -2.86 -19.08 -14.55
CA PHE A 150 -4.07 -19.30 -13.74
C PHE A 150 -4.64 -18.03 -13.08
N PRO A 151 -4.92 -16.97 -13.86
CA PRO A 151 -5.46 -15.73 -13.31
C PRO A 151 -6.90 -15.91 -12.82
N MET A 152 -7.24 -15.25 -11.72
CA MET A 152 -8.63 -15.15 -11.27
C MET A 152 -9.42 -14.20 -12.18
N ASN A 153 -10.71 -14.48 -12.32
CA ASN A 153 -11.65 -13.61 -13.02
C ASN A 153 -12.04 -12.38 -12.17
N LYS A 154 -12.90 -11.51 -12.71
CA LYS A 154 -13.36 -10.28 -12.02
C LYS A 154 -14.15 -10.56 -10.73
N ASN A 155 -14.68 -11.77 -10.57
CA ASN A 155 -15.44 -12.18 -9.39
C ASN A 155 -14.55 -12.94 -8.37
N ALA A 156 -13.24 -12.80 -8.47
CA ALA A 156 -12.25 -13.49 -7.64
C ALA A 156 -12.39 -15.03 -7.70
N GLN A 157 -12.76 -15.57 -8.87
CA GLN A 157 -12.89 -17.00 -9.08
C GLN A 157 -11.71 -17.53 -9.90
N ASP A 158 -11.11 -18.62 -9.43
CA ASP A 158 -10.21 -19.45 -10.22
C ASP A 158 -11.04 -20.48 -10.98
N VAL A 159 -11.21 -20.26 -12.28
CA VAL A 159 -12.03 -21.11 -13.16
C VAL A 159 -11.39 -22.49 -13.35
N MET A 160 -10.05 -22.57 -13.28
CA MET A 160 -9.34 -23.85 -13.45
C MET A 160 -9.51 -24.77 -12.24
N MET A 161 -9.41 -24.18 -11.03
CA MET A 161 -9.51 -24.94 -9.78
C MET A 161 -10.93 -25.01 -9.23
N GLY A 162 -11.87 -24.25 -9.81
CA GLY A 162 -13.24 -24.16 -9.31
C GLY A 162 -13.35 -23.45 -7.95
N ALA A 163 -12.41 -22.55 -7.65
CA ALA A 163 -12.42 -21.77 -6.41
C ALA A 163 -13.16 -20.41 -6.61
N PRO A 164 -13.77 -19.83 -5.54
CA PRO A 164 -13.90 -20.38 -4.20
C PRO A 164 -14.88 -21.57 -4.15
N GLY A 165 -14.64 -22.48 -3.22
CA GLY A 165 -15.51 -23.61 -2.92
C GLY A 165 -15.98 -23.56 -1.47
N THR A 166 -16.96 -24.39 -1.14
CA THR A 166 -17.41 -24.57 0.23
C THR A 166 -16.40 -25.40 1.03
N VAL A 167 -16.25 -25.08 2.30
CA VAL A 167 -15.45 -25.87 3.24
C VAL A 167 -16.35 -26.81 4.03
N GLU A 168 -15.83 -27.96 4.45
CA GLU A 168 -16.54 -28.88 5.26
C GLU A 168 -16.80 -28.32 6.67
N PRO A 169 -17.97 -28.55 7.28
CA PRO A 169 -18.31 -28.02 8.60
C PRO A 169 -17.29 -28.34 9.70
N HIS A 170 -16.71 -29.54 9.69
CA HIS A 170 -15.70 -29.92 10.68
C HIS A 170 -14.43 -29.10 10.63
N GLN A 171 -14.06 -28.58 9.45
CA GLN A 171 -12.89 -27.67 9.28
C GLN A 171 -13.13 -26.33 9.97
N LEU A 172 -14.35 -25.81 9.93
CA LEU A 172 -14.73 -24.60 10.65
C LEU A 172 -14.77 -24.85 12.17
N GLU A 173 -15.29 -26.00 12.61
CA GLU A 173 -15.31 -26.39 14.02
C GLU A 173 -13.90 -26.51 14.60
N GLU A 174 -12.97 -27.15 13.89
CA GLU A 174 -11.56 -27.26 14.31
C GLU A 174 -10.89 -25.90 14.50
N LEU A 175 -11.24 -24.92 13.67
CA LEU A 175 -10.71 -23.56 13.72
C LEU A 175 -11.45 -22.64 14.70
N HIS A 176 -12.54 -23.13 15.32
CA HIS A 176 -13.43 -22.34 16.18
C HIS A 176 -13.98 -21.08 15.48
N ILE A 177 -14.33 -21.18 14.18
CA ILE A 177 -14.94 -20.12 13.39
C ILE A 177 -16.31 -20.56 12.88
N ALA A 178 -17.16 -19.57 12.59
CA ALA A 178 -18.46 -19.79 11.99
C ALA A 178 -18.66 -18.85 10.79
N VAL A 179 -19.38 -19.33 9.78
CA VAL A 179 -19.84 -18.45 8.69
C VAL A 179 -21.07 -17.71 9.22
N VAL A 180 -20.95 -16.40 9.33
CA VAL A 180 -22.10 -15.53 9.61
C VAL A 180 -22.65 -15.14 8.24
N GLY A 181 -23.70 -15.84 7.81
CA GLY A 181 -24.44 -15.47 6.59
C GLY A 181 -25.29 -14.24 6.83
N ASP A 182 -25.51 -13.44 5.79
CA ASP A 182 -26.65 -12.54 5.76
C ASP A 182 -27.90 -13.38 5.98
N THR A 183 -28.60 -13.14 7.07
CA THR A 183 -29.91 -13.73 7.28
C THR A 183 -30.84 -13.13 6.24
N GLU A 184 -30.97 -13.77 5.07
CA GLU A 184 -32.12 -13.48 4.23
C GLU A 184 -33.38 -13.69 5.11
N PRO A 185 -34.29 -12.71 5.14
CA PRO A 185 -35.53 -12.93 5.86
C PRO A 185 -36.24 -14.13 5.20
N ASP A 186 -36.55 -15.15 6.02
CA ASP A 186 -37.37 -16.26 5.62
C ASP A 186 -38.60 -15.75 4.86
N THR A 187 -38.59 -15.85 3.57
CA THR A 187 -39.78 -15.72 2.74
C THR A 187 -40.52 -17.03 2.83
N GLU A 188 -41.15 -17.27 3.98
CA GLU A 188 -42.28 -18.19 4.03
C GLU A 188 -43.43 -17.61 3.22
N ALA A 189 -43.81 -18.27 2.15
CA ALA A 189 -45.11 -18.19 1.53
C ALA A 189 -45.54 -19.54 0.99
#